data_0a61d8cff84b72ee400002adfc75379a
#
_entry.id   0a61d8cff84b72ee400002adfc75379a
#
_cell.length_a   1.000
_cell.length_b   1.000
_cell.length_c   1.000
_cell.angle_alpha   90.00
_cell.angle_beta   90.00
_cell.angle_gamma   90.00
#
_symmetry.space_group_name_H-M   'P 1'
#
loop_
_entity.id
_entity.type
_entity.pdbx_description
1 polymer ?
#
loop_
_entity_poly.entity_id
_entity_poly.type
_entity_poly.pdbx_seq_one_letter_code
_entity_poly.pdbx_strand_id
1 'polypeptide(L)'
;MATYVNNLRLKEITTGDEDGTWGTSTNTNLELIADSLGYNTQDCFGSDGNQTTTIADGSADPARALYFKVTSTATLSTTRELTIAPNTVSRVMWIENATTGSQTITIKQGSGATVNIPTGQTKVLYLDGAGSGAAVVDANANVAADGVTSVAGTGTVNGLTLTGTVTSTGNLTLGGTLSGVSLTAA
;
A
#
# COMPACT_ATOMS: atom_id res chain seq x y z
N MET A 1 8.92 4.42 34.92
CA MET A 1 9.56 4.03 33.64
C MET A 1 8.58 4.31 32.53
N ALA A 2 8.96 5.11 31.53
CA ALA A 2 8.05 5.45 30.43
C ALA A 2 7.61 4.18 29.68
N THR A 3 6.33 4.16 29.26
CA THR A 3 5.75 3.10 28.44
C THR A 3 5.35 3.65 27.08
N TYR A 4 5.30 2.77 26.06
CA TYR A 4 5.07 3.12 24.66
C TYR A 4 4.19 2.05 24.00
N VAL A 5 3.13 1.63 24.69
CA VAL A 5 2.30 0.48 24.27
C VAL A 5 1.22 0.83 23.26
N ASN A 6 0.96 2.14 23.04
CA ASN A 6 -0.03 2.57 22.06
C ASN A 6 0.46 2.40 20.60
N ASN A 7 -0.47 2.37 19.65
CA ASN A 7 -0.19 2.15 18.22
C ASN A 7 0.65 3.25 17.56
N LEU A 8 0.75 4.43 18.17
CA LEU A 8 1.61 5.50 17.71
C LEU A 8 2.96 5.51 18.42
N ARG A 9 3.20 4.59 19.35
CA ARG A 9 4.44 4.52 20.15
C ARG A 9 4.78 5.85 20.84
N LEU A 10 3.73 6.56 21.29
CA LEU A 10 3.86 7.79 22.05
C LEU A 10 4.24 7.47 23.48
N LYS A 11 4.97 8.39 24.10
CA LYS A 11 5.32 8.27 25.51
C LYS A 11 4.08 8.42 26.40
N GLU A 12 3.85 7.45 27.25
CA GLU A 12 2.80 7.49 28.25
C GLU A 12 3.39 8.01 29.57
N ILE A 13 2.88 9.16 30.03
CA ILE A 13 3.36 9.83 31.25
C ILE A 13 2.47 9.40 32.40
N THR A 14 3.06 8.81 33.44
CA THR A 14 2.35 8.47 34.67
C THR A 14 2.15 9.72 35.54
N THR A 15 1.02 9.80 36.22
CA THR A 15 0.73 10.92 37.15
C THR A 15 1.85 11.04 38.18
N GLY A 16 2.44 12.23 38.29
CA GLY A 16 3.56 12.53 39.17
C GLY A 16 4.95 12.31 38.56
N ASP A 17 5.03 11.70 37.34
CA ASP A 17 6.28 11.63 36.59
C ASP A 17 6.54 12.96 35.86
N GLU A 18 7.82 13.23 35.57
CA GLU A 18 8.29 14.34 34.73
C GLU A 18 7.95 15.75 35.26
N ASP A 19 8.02 15.93 36.57
CA ASP A 19 7.90 17.26 37.18
C ASP A 19 8.90 18.24 36.50
N GLY A 20 8.37 19.35 35.99
CA GLY A 20 9.11 20.36 35.22
C GLY A 20 9.47 19.98 33.77
N THR A 21 9.25 18.76 33.30
CA THR A 21 9.61 18.31 31.95
C THR A 21 8.45 17.73 31.12
N TRP A 22 7.28 17.55 31.74
CA TRP A 22 6.09 16.99 31.06
C TRP A 22 5.70 17.76 29.78
N GLY A 23 5.90 19.09 29.77
CA GLY A 23 5.61 19.91 28.59
C GLY A 23 6.45 19.51 27.37
N THR A 24 7.73 19.18 27.56
CA THR A 24 8.59 18.69 26.47
C THR A 24 8.10 17.36 25.94
N SER A 25 7.77 16.42 26.81
CA SER A 25 7.24 15.09 26.40
C SER A 25 5.90 15.20 25.70
N THR A 26 5.02 16.12 26.17
CA THR A 26 3.73 16.39 25.52
C THR A 26 3.94 16.98 24.13
N ASN A 27 4.81 17.96 23.96
CA ASN A 27 5.11 18.56 22.66
C ASN A 27 5.70 17.51 21.69
N THR A 28 6.64 16.69 22.14
CA THR A 28 7.19 15.58 21.34
C THR A 28 6.06 14.64 20.90
N ASN A 29 5.15 14.24 21.78
CA ASN A 29 4.02 13.41 21.40
C ASN A 29 3.12 14.07 20.34
N LEU A 30 2.86 15.39 20.45
CA LEU A 30 2.07 16.13 19.46
C LEU A 30 2.76 16.16 18.10
N GLU A 31 4.09 16.34 18.06
CA GLU A 31 4.90 16.25 16.85
C GLU A 31 4.81 14.87 16.22
N LEU A 32 4.95 13.79 17.01
CA LEU A 32 4.84 12.42 16.54
C LEU A 32 3.42 12.09 16.01
N ILE A 33 2.37 12.68 16.57
CA ILE A 33 1.01 12.58 16.03
C ILE A 33 0.93 13.28 14.67
N ALA A 34 1.49 14.47 14.52
CA ALA A 34 1.52 15.20 13.26
C ALA A 34 2.29 14.40 12.19
N ASP A 35 3.47 13.87 12.52
CA ASP A 35 4.27 13.02 11.64
C ASP A 35 3.51 11.77 11.19
N SER A 36 2.70 11.19 12.10
CA SER A 36 1.93 9.98 11.80
C SER A 36 0.80 10.19 10.80
N LEU A 37 0.39 11.42 10.55
CA LEU A 37 -0.63 11.79 9.56
C LEU A 37 -0.03 12.29 8.25
N GLY A 38 1.29 12.44 8.20
CA GLY A 38 2.02 13.01 7.10
C GLY A 38 2.59 12.00 6.10
N TYR A 39 3.52 12.51 5.28
CA TYR A 39 4.33 11.78 4.32
C TYR A 39 5.77 11.71 4.83
N ASN A 40 6.41 10.56 4.63
CA ASN A 40 7.86 10.46 4.80
C ASN A 40 8.46 9.46 3.81
N THR A 41 9.79 9.53 3.64
CA THR A 41 10.56 8.63 2.79
C THR A 41 11.74 8.05 3.56
N GLN A 42 12.08 6.80 3.27
CA GLN A 42 13.23 6.13 3.86
C GLN A 42 13.94 5.26 2.83
N ASP A 43 15.26 5.34 2.81
CA ASP A 43 16.10 4.30 2.20
C ASP A 43 16.09 3.06 3.11
N CYS A 44 15.17 2.14 2.81
CA CYS A 44 15.04 0.90 3.57
C CYS A 44 16.00 -0.18 3.11
N PHE A 45 16.51 -0.08 1.87
CA PHE A 45 17.36 -1.10 1.27
C PHE A 45 18.72 -0.52 0.87
N GLY A 46 19.56 -0.23 1.88
CA GLY A 46 20.97 0.12 1.68
C GLY A 46 21.82 -1.05 1.18
N SER A 47 21.28 -2.28 1.19
CA SER A 47 21.86 -3.49 0.61
C SER A 47 20.80 -4.36 -0.03
N ASP A 48 21.19 -5.22 -0.99
CA ASP A 48 20.29 -6.15 -1.68
C ASP A 48 19.97 -7.38 -0.80
N GLY A 49 19.16 -7.19 0.22
CA GLY A 49 18.76 -8.20 1.20
C GLY A 49 17.47 -7.81 1.92
N ASN A 50 16.89 -8.74 2.68
CA ASN A 50 15.74 -8.47 3.52
C ASN A 50 16.10 -7.46 4.62
N GLN A 51 15.21 -6.54 4.91
CA GLN A 51 15.44 -5.42 5.83
C GLN A 51 14.33 -5.27 6.86
N THR A 52 14.60 -4.47 7.88
CA THR A 52 13.62 -4.10 8.91
C THR A 52 13.65 -2.59 9.11
N THR A 53 12.48 -1.97 9.13
CA THR A 53 12.29 -0.61 9.62
C THR A 53 11.48 -0.62 10.91
N THR A 54 11.66 0.38 11.76
CA THR A 54 11.03 0.39 13.10
C THR A 54 10.33 1.70 13.35
N ILE A 55 9.08 1.63 13.81
CA ILE A 55 8.36 2.75 14.39
C ILE A 55 8.90 2.92 15.81
N ALA A 56 9.66 3.98 16.04
CA ALA A 56 10.45 4.16 17.24
C ALA A 56 9.60 4.56 18.45
N ASP A 57 10.04 4.17 19.64
CA ASP A 57 9.43 4.54 20.91
C ASP A 57 9.70 6.01 21.24
N GLY A 58 8.67 6.85 21.23
CA GLY A 58 8.76 8.24 21.67
C GLY A 58 9.74 9.12 20.91
N SER A 59 10.18 8.73 19.73
CA SER A 59 11.07 9.52 18.87
C SER A 59 10.64 9.48 17.41
N ALA A 60 11.02 10.50 16.66
CA ALA A 60 10.69 10.60 15.24
C ALA A 60 11.35 9.47 14.43
N ASP A 61 10.60 8.94 13.47
CA ASP A 61 11.05 7.96 12.50
C ASP A 61 10.23 8.06 11.20
N PRO A 62 10.78 7.74 10.03
CA PRO A 62 10.06 7.83 8.76
C PRO A 62 8.93 6.82 8.62
N ALA A 63 9.05 5.62 9.22
CA ALA A 63 8.07 4.54 9.12
C ALA A 63 6.77 4.85 9.87
N ARG A 64 6.76 5.91 10.69
CA ARG A 64 5.58 6.42 11.39
C ARG A 64 4.56 7.07 10.45
N ALA A 65 4.98 7.61 9.31
CA ALA A 65 4.12 8.37 8.41
C ALA A 65 2.92 7.56 7.91
N LEU A 66 1.80 8.24 7.64
CA LEU A 66 0.64 7.64 7.00
C LEU A 66 0.99 7.21 5.57
N TYR A 67 1.64 8.09 4.81
CA TYR A 67 2.18 7.77 3.50
C TYR A 67 3.69 7.54 3.63
N PHE A 68 4.12 6.31 3.47
CA PHE A 68 5.49 5.87 3.63
C PHE A 68 6.08 5.44 2.29
N LYS A 69 7.05 6.23 1.80
CA LYS A 69 7.76 5.93 0.56
C LYS A 69 9.05 5.15 0.85
N VAL A 70 9.09 3.92 0.39
CA VAL A 70 10.24 3.02 0.51
C VAL A 70 11.16 3.21 -0.69
N THR A 71 12.40 3.62 -0.43
CA THR A 71 13.45 3.75 -1.46
C THR A 71 14.59 2.77 -1.20
N SER A 72 15.54 2.68 -2.14
CA SER A 72 16.76 1.91 -1.99
C SER A 72 17.95 2.62 -2.67
N THR A 73 19.10 2.69 -2.00
CA THR A 73 20.39 2.98 -2.63
C THR A 73 20.96 1.75 -3.32
N ALA A 74 20.69 0.55 -2.81
CA ALA A 74 21.03 -0.69 -3.49
C ALA A 74 20.04 -0.97 -4.64
N THR A 75 20.55 -1.54 -5.74
CA THR A 75 19.71 -2.09 -6.80
C THR A 75 19.27 -3.49 -6.41
N LEU A 76 17.97 -3.69 -6.21
CA LEU A 76 17.43 -4.99 -5.85
C LEU A 76 17.47 -5.95 -7.04
N SER A 77 17.98 -7.15 -6.84
CA SER A 77 18.09 -8.19 -7.88
C SER A 77 16.93 -9.19 -7.88
N THR A 78 16.17 -9.23 -6.78
CA THR A 78 14.99 -10.11 -6.61
C THR A 78 14.04 -9.49 -5.61
N THR A 79 12.86 -10.08 -5.43
CA THR A 79 11.92 -9.69 -4.37
C THR A 79 12.59 -9.72 -3.01
N ARG A 80 12.46 -8.65 -2.23
CA ARG A 80 12.98 -8.53 -0.86
C ARG A 80 11.87 -8.26 0.13
N GLU A 81 12.05 -8.75 1.36
CA GLU A 81 11.13 -8.47 2.47
C GLU A 81 11.53 -7.21 3.22
N LEU A 82 10.55 -6.35 3.50
CA LEU A 82 10.66 -5.25 4.46
C LEU A 82 9.77 -5.57 5.66
N THR A 83 10.39 -5.84 6.80
CA THR A 83 9.66 -6.03 8.06
C THR A 83 9.41 -4.68 8.72
N ILE A 84 8.16 -4.40 9.09
CA ILE A 84 7.78 -3.21 9.86
C ILE A 84 7.65 -3.61 11.32
N ALA A 85 8.56 -3.10 12.15
CA ALA A 85 8.58 -3.32 13.59
C ALA A 85 8.03 -2.09 14.35
N PRO A 86 7.57 -2.26 15.61
CA PRO A 86 7.34 -3.54 16.28
C PRO A 86 6.09 -4.26 15.75
N ASN A 87 6.08 -5.58 15.91
CA ASN A 87 4.97 -6.43 15.46
C ASN A 87 3.69 -6.31 16.33
N THR A 88 3.65 -5.37 17.25
CA THR A 88 2.51 -5.05 18.13
C THR A 88 1.80 -3.76 17.72
N VAL A 89 2.25 -3.08 16.68
CA VAL A 89 1.59 -1.85 16.19
C VAL A 89 0.49 -2.20 15.20
N SER A 90 -0.74 -1.81 15.51
CA SER A 90 -1.89 -1.93 14.62
C SER A 90 -2.22 -0.58 13.97
N ARG A 91 -2.17 -0.51 12.63
CA ARG A 91 -2.45 0.72 11.88
C ARG A 91 -2.66 0.51 10.40
N VAL A 92 -3.27 1.50 9.76
CA VAL A 92 -3.36 1.61 8.29
C VAL A 92 -2.27 2.54 7.78
N MET A 93 -1.66 2.18 6.65
CA MET A 93 -0.61 2.97 5.98
C MET A 93 -0.75 2.86 4.46
N TRP A 94 -0.38 3.93 3.73
CA TRP A 94 -0.03 3.85 2.31
C TRP A 94 1.46 3.58 2.20
N ILE A 95 1.83 2.50 1.51
CA ILE A 95 3.25 2.17 1.28
C ILE A 95 3.53 2.16 -0.22
N GLU A 96 4.46 3.02 -0.65
CA GLU A 96 4.95 3.11 -2.02
C GLU A 96 6.26 2.35 -2.18
N ASN A 97 6.33 1.46 -3.18
CA ASN A 97 7.59 0.85 -3.59
C ASN A 97 8.28 1.72 -4.65
N ALA A 98 9.20 2.56 -4.23
CA ALA A 98 10.06 3.39 -5.07
C ALA A 98 11.53 2.90 -5.07
N THR A 99 11.73 1.58 -4.87
CA THR A 99 13.06 0.98 -4.90
C THR A 99 13.61 0.84 -6.32
N THR A 100 14.94 0.78 -6.45
CA THR A 100 15.64 0.54 -7.71
C THR A 100 15.79 -0.95 -8.00
N GLY A 101 15.89 -1.34 -9.30
CA GLY A 101 16.03 -2.73 -9.74
C GLY A 101 14.74 -3.35 -10.25
N SER A 102 13.62 -2.59 -10.30
CA SER A 102 12.33 -3.04 -10.84
C SER A 102 11.77 -4.29 -10.15
N GLN A 103 12.07 -4.46 -8.86
CA GLN A 103 11.64 -5.61 -8.07
C GLN A 103 10.41 -5.31 -7.22
N THR A 104 9.66 -6.35 -6.93
CA THR A 104 8.61 -6.33 -5.91
C THR A 104 9.24 -6.28 -4.52
N ILE A 105 8.64 -5.54 -3.59
CA ILE A 105 8.93 -5.68 -2.17
C ILE A 105 7.77 -6.38 -1.45
N THR A 106 8.09 -7.22 -0.48
CA THR A 106 7.11 -7.92 0.36
C THR A 106 7.07 -7.23 1.72
N ILE A 107 5.92 -6.67 2.08
CA ILE A 107 5.74 -6.06 3.41
C ILE A 107 5.29 -7.12 4.40
N LYS A 108 5.97 -7.15 5.55
CA LYS A 108 5.80 -8.13 6.61
C LYS A 108 5.77 -7.44 7.97
N GLN A 109 5.13 -8.06 8.96
CA GLN A 109 5.16 -7.57 10.35
C GLN A 109 5.55 -8.66 11.35
N GLY A 110 4.95 -9.83 11.26
CA GLY A 110 5.25 -11.03 12.06
C GLY A 110 5.40 -12.26 11.18
N SER A 111 4.93 -13.41 11.67
CA SER A 111 4.90 -14.66 10.89
C SER A 111 3.59 -14.87 10.12
N GLY A 112 2.64 -13.93 10.22
CA GLY A 112 1.37 -13.98 9.51
C GLY A 112 1.47 -13.63 8.03
N ALA A 113 0.33 -13.33 7.41
CA ALA A 113 0.23 -12.98 6.00
C ALA A 113 1.09 -11.73 5.65
N THR A 114 1.55 -11.68 4.43
CA THR A 114 2.36 -10.60 3.87
C THR A 114 1.71 -10.03 2.63
N VAL A 115 2.08 -8.81 2.22
CA VAL A 115 1.57 -8.17 1.00
C VAL A 115 2.72 -7.77 0.09
N ASN A 116 2.60 -8.12 -1.18
CA ASN A 116 3.53 -7.74 -2.23
C ASN A 116 3.16 -6.39 -2.84
N ILE A 117 4.14 -5.50 -2.98
CA ILE A 117 4.00 -4.22 -3.68
C ILE A 117 4.95 -4.23 -4.88
N PRO A 118 4.43 -4.32 -6.11
CA PRO A 118 5.25 -4.19 -7.32
C PRO A 118 5.97 -2.84 -7.38
N THR A 119 7.08 -2.80 -8.14
CA THR A 119 7.83 -1.55 -8.35
C THR A 119 6.94 -0.43 -8.89
N GLY A 120 7.10 0.79 -8.36
CA GLY A 120 6.36 1.98 -8.75
C GLY A 120 4.90 2.00 -8.30
N GLN A 121 4.44 1.02 -7.52
CA GLN A 121 3.07 0.97 -7.02
C GLN A 121 2.97 1.38 -5.56
N THR A 122 1.78 1.86 -5.20
CA THR A 122 1.40 2.16 -3.82
C THR A 122 0.22 1.28 -3.44
N LYS A 123 0.26 0.74 -2.21
CA LYS A 123 -0.87 0.00 -1.63
C LYS A 123 -1.28 0.56 -0.27
N VAL A 124 -2.57 0.44 0.04
CA VAL A 124 -3.09 0.71 1.37
C VAL A 124 -3.04 -0.58 2.16
N LEU A 125 -2.26 -0.61 3.23
CA LEU A 125 -2.02 -1.79 4.03
C LEU A 125 -2.56 -1.61 5.45
N TYR A 126 -3.09 -2.69 6.00
CA TYR A 126 -3.42 -2.81 7.42
C TYR A 126 -2.42 -3.74 8.10
N LEU A 127 -1.74 -3.21 9.11
CA LEU A 127 -0.89 -3.96 10.04
C LEU A 127 -1.76 -4.34 11.24
N ASP A 128 -1.91 -5.62 11.57
CA ASP A 128 -2.82 -6.06 12.63
C ASP A 128 -2.24 -6.00 14.05
N GLY A 129 -0.90 -5.96 14.17
CA GLY A 129 -0.23 -5.84 15.46
C GLY A 129 -0.38 -7.06 16.37
N ALA A 130 -0.65 -8.23 15.83
CA ALA A 130 -0.96 -9.45 16.61
C ALA A 130 0.28 -10.13 17.23
N GLY A 131 1.40 -9.41 17.41
CA GLY A 131 2.63 -9.92 18.00
C GLY A 131 3.37 -10.87 17.05
N SER A 132 3.84 -12.02 17.54
CA SER A 132 4.61 -12.96 16.72
C SER A 132 3.87 -13.46 15.48
N GLY A 133 2.54 -13.56 15.55
CA GLY A 133 1.66 -13.94 14.45
C GLY A 133 1.20 -12.77 13.58
N ALA A 134 1.68 -11.55 13.80
CA ALA A 134 1.20 -10.35 13.13
C ALA A 134 1.21 -10.49 11.61
N ALA A 135 0.11 -10.06 10.99
CA ALA A 135 -0.13 -10.11 9.56
C ALA A 135 -0.20 -8.69 8.95
N VAL A 136 0.10 -8.63 7.67
CA VAL A 136 -0.14 -7.46 6.83
C VAL A 136 -1.24 -7.81 5.84
N VAL A 137 -2.23 -6.94 5.71
CA VAL A 137 -3.40 -7.15 4.86
C VAL A 137 -3.50 -5.99 3.86
N ASP A 138 -3.77 -6.29 2.60
CA ASP A 138 -4.12 -5.28 1.61
C ASP A 138 -5.54 -4.79 1.88
N ALA A 139 -5.66 -3.56 2.40
CA ALA A 139 -6.95 -2.99 2.79
C ALA A 139 -7.90 -2.75 1.61
N ASN A 140 -7.37 -2.72 0.39
CA ASN A 140 -8.12 -2.52 -0.84
C ASN A 140 -8.25 -3.81 -1.68
N ALA A 141 -7.85 -4.98 -1.18
CA ALA A 141 -7.86 -6.23 -1.94
C ALA A 141 -9.26 -6.61 -2.50
N ASN A 142 -10.32 -6.17 -1.82
CA ASN A 142 -11.70 -6.45 -2.20
C ASN A 142 -12.44 -5.23 -2.79
N VAL A 143 -11.76 -4.12 -2.97
CA VAL A 143 -12.31 -2.99 -3.71
C VAL A 143 -12.24 -3.36 -5.19
N ALA A 144 -13.36 -3.79 -5.74
CA ALA A 144 -13.48 -3.97 -7.17
C ALA A 144 -13.10 -2.63 -7.84
N ALA A 145 -12.20 -2.68 -8.81
CA ALA A 145 -12.08 -1.55 -9.71
C ALA A 145 -13.48 -1.36 -10.33
N ASP A 146 -14.13 -0.24 -10.03
CA ASP A 146 -15.46 0.11 -10.56
C ASP A 146 -15.41 0.32 -12.09
N GLY A 147 -14.69 -0.51 -12.78
CA GLY A 147 -14.53 -0.52 -14.21
C GLY A 147 -15.19 -1.76 -14.82
N VAL A 148 -15.78 -1.60 -15.98
CA VAL A 148 -16.20 -2.73 -16.80
C VAL A 148 -14.98 -3.60 -17.07
N THR A 149 -14.91 -4.78 -16.44
CA THR A 149 -13.76 -5.71 -16.56
C THR A 149 -13.72 -6.41 -17.92
N SER A 150 -14.87 -6.45 -18.60
CA SER A 150 -14.95 -6.89 -19.99
C SER A 150 -16.19 -6.35 -20.71
N VAL A 151 -16.06 -6.07 -22.00
CA VAL A 151 -17.18 -5.78 -22.88
C VAL A 151 -17.11 -6.77 -24.02
N ALA A 152 -18.17 -7.55 -24.21
CA ALA A 152 -18.27 -8.50 -25.32
C ALA A 152 -19.38 -8.09 -26.29
N GLY A 153 -19.08 -8.13 -27.56
CA GLY A 153 -20.08 -8.00 -28.61
C GLY A 153 -20.76 -9.34 -28.87
N THR A 154 -22.10 -9.35 -28.86
CA THR A 154 -22.89 -10.56 -29.17
C THR A 154 -24.07 -10.22 -30.09
N GLY A 155 -24.42 -11.17 -30.94
CA GLY A 155 -25.61 -11.06 -31.79
C GLY A 155 -25.35 -10.55 -33.20
N THR A 156 -26.32 -10.80 -34.06
CA THR A 156 -26.32 -10.40 -35.47
C THR A 156 -27.60 -9.68 -35.77
N VAL A 157 -27.51 -8.51 -36.39
CA VAL A 157 -28.66 -7.71 -36.84
C VAL A 157 -28.47 -7.40 -38.32
N ASN A 158 -29.40 -7.81 -39.15
CA ASN A 158 -29.38 -7.60 -40.60
C ASN A 158 -28.09 -8.06 -41.30
N GLY A 159 -27.53 -9.15 -40.83
CA GLY A 159 -26.26 -9.70 -41.34
C GLY A 159 -24.98 -9.08 -40.76
N LEU A 160 -25.08 -8.04 -39.93
CA LEU A 160 -23.95 -7.46 -39.23
C LEU A 160 -23.79 -8.10 -37.86
N THR A 161 -22.60 -8.53 -37.55
CA THR A 161 -22.25 -9.17 -36.27
C THR A 161 -21.22 -8.34 -35.54
N LEU A 162 -21.52 -7.98 -34.31
CA LEU A 162 -20.54 -7.40 -33.40
C LEU A 162 -19.81 -8.54 -32.68
N THR A 163 -18.49 -8.58 -32.81
CA THR A 163 -17.64 -9.63 -32.23
C THR A 163 -16.47 -9.04 -31.47
N GLY A 164 -15.90 -9.86 -30.61
CA GLY A 164 -14.75 -9.51 -29.78
C GLY A 164 -15.11 -9.36 -28.33
N THR A 165 -14.09 -9.45 -27.48
CA THR A 165 -14.16 -9.18 -26.06
C THR A 165 -13.01 -8.26 -25.71
N VAL A 166 -13.30 -7.14 -25.07
CA VAL A 166 -12.30 -6.18 -24.60
C VAL A 166 -12.22 -6.28 -23.09
N THR A 167 -11.03 -6.64 -22.56
CA THR A 167 -10.78 -6.81 -21.13
C THR A 167 -9.91 -5.72 -20.53
N SER A 168 -9.23 -4.93 -21.37
CA SER A 168 -8.42 -3.77 -20.94
C SER A 168 -8.43 -2.67 -22.00
N THR A 169 -7.83 -2.93 -23.15
CA THR A 169 -7.84 -2.06 -24.32
C THR A 169 -8.06 -2.92 -25.55
N GLY A 170 -8.75 -2.38 -26.56
CA GLY A 170 -9.01 -3.10 -27.80
C GLY A 170 -10.26 -2.59 -28.50
N ASN A 171 -10.62 -3.26 -29.60
CA ASN A 171 -11.77 -2.89 -30.43
C ASN A 171 -12.81 -4.02 -30.45
N LEU A 172 -14.06 -3.64 -30.41
CA LEU A 172 -15.14 -4.50 -30.85
C LEU A 172 -15.29 -4.33 -32.37
N THR A 173 -15.27 -5.43 -33.09
CA THR A 173 -15.29 -5.41 -34.56
C THR A 173 -16.71 -5.66 -35.07
N LEU A 174 -17.21 -4.76 -35.91
CA LEU A 174 -18.43 -4.94 -36.65
C LEU A 174 -18.08 -5.56 -38.00
N GLY A 175 -18.47 -6.81 -38.20
CA GLY A 175 -18.23 -7.56 -39.44
C GLY A 175 -19.52 -8.07 -40.06
N GLY A 176 -19.39 -8.77 -41.21
CA GLY A 176 -20.52 -9.36 -41.92
C GLY A 176 -20.94 -8.55 -43.15
N THR A 177 -21.98 -9.01 -43.80
CA THR A 177 -22.56 -8.39 -45.00
C THR A 177 -23.95 -7.88 -44.65
N LEU A 178 -24.19 -6.61 -44.96
CA LEU A 178 -25.51 -6.02 -44.76
C LEU A 178 -26.54 -6.74 -45.65
N SER A 179 -27.54 -7.38 -45.08
CA SER A 179 -28.59 -8.10 -45.81
C SER A 179 -29.96 -7.62 -45.38
N GLY A 180 -30.90 -7.57 -46.32
CA GLY A 180 -32.28 -7.19 -46.07
C GLY A 180 -32.50 -5.71 -45.78
N VAL A 181 -31.53 -4.85 -46.05
CA VAL A 181 -31.63 -3.38 -45.86
C VAL A 181 -31.70 -2.73 -47.24
N SER A 182 -32.78 -1.94 -47.47
CA SER A 182 -32.88 -1.08 -48.65
C SER A 182 -32.19 0.25 -48.31
N LEU A 183 -31.06 0.54 -48.98
CA LEU A 183 -30.42 1.85 -48.86
C LEU A 183 -31.10 2.80 -49.85
N THR A 184 -31.92 3.72 -49.32
CA THR A 184 -32.49 4.81 -50.13
C THR A 184 -31.55 5.99 -50.04
N ALA A 185 -30.97 6.39 -51.17
CA ALA A 185 -30.26 7.66 -51.27
C ALA A 185 -31.24 8.81 -51.13
N ALA A 186 -30.95 9.81 -50.31
CA ALA A 186 -31.71 11.06 -50.21
C ALA A 186 -31.29 11.99 -51.35
#